data_9003c3ac294906fac3bc2b8fdd00bae9
#
_entry.id   9003c3ac294906fac3bc2b8fdd00bae9
#
_cell.length_a   1.000
_cell.length_b   1.000
_cell.length_c   1.000
_cell.angle_alpha   90.00
_cell.angle_beta   90.00
_cell.angle_gamma   90.00
#
_symmetry.space_group_name_H-M   'P 1'
#
loop_
_entity.id
_entity.type
_entity.pdbx_description
1 polymer ?
#
loop_
_entity_poly.entity_id
_entity_poly.type
_entity_poly.pdbx_seq_one_letter_code
_entity_poly.pdbx_strand_id
1 'polypeptide(L)'
;ALVQLKCKGTFFKQLAGVRCEAVVRLMSDGKTLAADEGEVQLTDYGISGIPTFQVSRYAACALDEGRQVSAVLDFFPSKSMEDTRSMLKQRKAALGYRPSGEFLNGVLNKKLAAVLLKQAGIPMNLTCDRLKDAQLDTLTMQLKKFEVPVTSTNSFEQAQVCCGGVDT
;
A
#
# COMPACT_ATOMS: atom_id res chain seq x y z
N ALA A 1 -21.71 0.96 2.58
CA ALA A 1 -21.43 -0.25 1.80
C ALA A 1 -20.00 -0.71 2.04
N LEU A 2 -19.76 -2.03 2.03
CA LEU A 2 -18.43 -2.62 2.04
C LEU A 2 -17.97 -2.82 0.59
N VAL A 3 -17.08 -1.95 0.13
CA VAL A 3 -16.70 -1.85 -1.28
C VAL A 3 -15.18 -1.69 -1.43
N GLN A 4 -14.69 -1.91 -2.64
CA GLN A 4 -13.34 -1.59 -3.02
C GLN A 4 -13.14 -0.06 -3.07
N LEU A 5 -11.91 0.39 -2.89
CA LEU A 5 -11.52 1.79 -3.00
C LEU A 5 -10.76 2.05 -4.30
N LYS A 6 -11.23 3.03 -5.07
CA LYS A 6 -10.51 3.54 -6.24
C LYS A 6 -9.46 4.54 -5.78
N CYS A 7 -8.24 4.35 -6.23
CA CYS A 7 -7.10 5.15 -5.81
C CYS A 7 -6.40 5.80 -7.00
N LYS A 8 -5.79 6.95 -6.76
CA LYS A 8 -5.00 7.65 -7.77
C LYS A 8 -3.59 7.05 -7.87
N GLY A 9 -3.19 6.65 -9.09
CA GLY A 9 -1.83 6.15 -9.34
C GLY A 9 -1.77 5.31 -10.60
N THR A 10 -0.91 5.68 -11.56
CA THR A 10 -0.74 4.94 -12.82
C THR A 10 -0.08 3.58 -12.62
N PHE A 11 0.62 3.40 -11.51
CA PHE A 11 1.30 2.16 -11.14
C PHE A 11 0.33 1.02 -10.78
N PHE A 12 -0.92 1.31 -10.43
CA PHE A 12 -1.91 0.29 -10.09
C PHE A 12 -2.12 -0.72 -11.22
N LYS A 13 -2.06 -0.30 -12.48
CA LYS A 13 -2.15 -1.21 -13.63
C LYS A 13 -1.07 -2.30 -13.60
N GLN A 14 0.13 -1.99 -13.08
CA GLN A 14 1.23 -2.94 -12.95
C GLN A 14 1.03 -3.88 -11.75
N LEU A 15 0.24 -3.46 -10.77
CA LEU A 15 -0.03 -4.19 -9.52
C LEU A 15 -1.27 -5.07 -9.58
N ALA A 16 -2.02 -5.03 -10.66
CA ALA A 16 -3.26 -5.79 -10.80
C ALA A 16 -3.06 -7.29 -10.48
N GLY A 17 -3.87 -7.80 -9.54
CA GLY A 17 -3.86 -9.18 -9.08
C GLY A 17 -2.81 -9.50 -8.00
N VAL A 18 -2.02 -8.52 -7.55
CA VAL A 18 -1.11 -8.72 -6.42
C VAL A 18 -1.91 -8.79 -5.13
N ARG A 19 -1.58 -9.77 -4.29
CA ARG A 19 -2.08 -9.91 -2.92
C ARG A 19 -0.92 -9.83 -1.95
N CYS A 20 -1.11 -9.17 -0.83
CA CYS A 20 -0.11 -9.03 0.23
C CYS A 20 -0.78 -8.76 1.57
N GLU A 21 -0.16 -9.24 2.65
CA GLU A 21 -0.53 -8.84 4.00
C GLU A 21 -0.14 -7.38 4.21
N ALA A 22 -1.06 -6.58 4.74
CA ALA A 22 -0.80 -5.19 5.08
C ALA A 22 -1.81 -4.65 6.10
N VAL A 23 -1.42 -3.62 6.83
CA VAL A 23 -2.37 -2.74 7.50
C VAL A 23 -2.82 -1.67 6.51
N VAL A 24 -4.13 -1.51 6.35
CA VAL A 24 -4.75 -0.41 5.61
C VAL A 24 -5.23 0.62 6.62
N ARG A 25 -4.62 1.80 6.61
CA ARG A 25 -5.02 2.93 7.47
C ARG A 25 -5.62 4.02 6.60
N LEU A 26 -6.87 4.35 6.88
CA LEU A 26 -7.59 5.42 6.18
C LEU A 26 -7.34 6.74 6.88
N MET A 27 -6.91 7.74 6.12
CA MET A 27 -6.57 9.07 6.61
C MET A 27 -7.45 10.14 5.97
N SER A 28 -7.86 11.12 6.75
CA SER A 28 -8.47 12.37 6.26
C SER A 28 -8.08 13.50 7.19
N ASP A 29 -7.74 14.66 6.62
CA ASP A 29 -7.33 15.87 7.38
C ASP A 29 -6.23 15.59 8.43
N GLY A 30 -5.26 14.72 8.08
CA GLY A 30 -4.17 14.33 8.96
C GLY A 30 -4.55 13.39 10.11
N LYS A 31 -5.81 12.93 10.17
CA LYS A 31 -6.31 12.02 11.21
C LYS A 31 -6.61 10.65 10.65
N THR A 32 -6.35 9.61 11.44
CA THR A 32 -6.78 8.24 11.12
C THR A 32 -8.28 8.11 11.38
N LEU A 33 -9.04 7.77 10.35
CA LEU A 33 -10.48 7.49 10.45
C LEU A 33 -10.76 6.04 10.85
N ALA A 34 -10.01 5.11 10.29
CA ALA A 34 -10.11 3.68 10.55
C ALA A 34 -8.83 2.98 10.13
N ALA A 35 -8.59 1.79 10.68
CA ALA A 35 -7.52 0.91 10.24
C ALA A 35 -7.94 -0.54 10.41
N ASP A 36 -7.47 -1.41 9.52
CA ASP A 36 -7.63 -2.86 9.63
C ASP A 36 -6.45 -3.58 9.00
N GLU A 37 -6.20 -4.82 9.41
CA GLU A 37 -5.05 -5.63 8.99
C GLU A 37 -5.49 -6.93 8.33
N GLY A 38 -4.81 -7.36 7.28
CA GLY A 38 -5.02 -8.63 6.61
C GLY A 38 -4.58 -8.61 5.15
N GLU A 39 -5.09 -9.57 4.38
CA GLU A 39 -4.77 -9.68 2.95
C GLU A 39 -5.43 -8.56 2.15
N VAL A 40 -4.61 -7.69 1.60
CA VAL A 40 -4.99 -6.64 0.66
C VAL A 40 -4.77 -7.13 -0.76
N GLN A 41 -5.75 -6.90 -1.62
CA GLN A 41 -5.63 -7.13 -3.06
C GLN A 41 -5.42 -5.80 -3.77
N LEU A 42 -4.32 -5.68 -4.52
CA LEU A 42 -4.07 -4.55 -5.40
C LEU A 42 -4.71 -4.83 -6.76
N THR A 43 -5.52 -3.90 -7.22
CA THR A 43 -6.25 -3.96 -8.50
C THR A 43 -5.68 -2.95 -9.48
N ASP A 44 -6.14 -2.91 -10.70
CA ASP A 44 -5.73 -1.92 -11.70
C ASP A 44 -6.26 -0.50 -11.44
N TYR A 45 -7.24 -0.38 -10.54
CA TYR A 45 -7.88 0.90 -10.16
C TYR A 45 -7.65 1.29 -8.68
N GLY A 46 -7.06 0.45 -7.86
CA GLY A 46 -6.88 0.75 -6.43
C GLY A 46 -6.71 -0.47 -5.54
N ILE A 47 -7.41 -0.51 -4.41
CA ILE A 47 -7.27 -1.54 -3.39
C ILE A 47 -8.60 -2.23 -3.07
N SER A 48 -8.49 -3.51 -2.72
CA SER A 48 -9.57 -4.42 -2.35
C SER A 48 -9.09 -5.36 -1.23
N GLY A 49 -9.92 -6.30 -0.83
CA GLY A 49 -9.63 -7.25 0.24
C GLY A 49 -10.33 -6.88 1.55
N ILE A 50 -10.32 -7.80 2.50
CA ILE A 50 -11.08 -7.66 3.75
C ILE A 50 -10.75 -6.36 4.50
N PRO A 51 -9.46 -6.00 4.73
CA PRO A 51 -9.13 -4.76 5.42
C PRO A 51 -9.65 -3.52 4.70
N THR A 52 -9.62 -3.52 3.36
CA THR A 52 -10.16 -2.42 2.55
C THR A 52 -11.67 -2.30 2.73
N PHE A 53 -12.39 -3.42 2.73
CA PHE A 53 -13.85 -3.41 2.94
C PHE A 53 -14.20 -2.84 4.31
N GLN A 54 -13.50 -3.25 5.36
CA GLN A 54 -13.76 -2.77 6.73
C GLN A 54 -13.60 -1.24 6.87
N VAL A 55 -12.60 -0.66 6.22
CA VAL A 55 -12.38 0.80 6.27
C VAL A 55 -13.22 1.57 5.24
N SER A 56 -13.76 0.93 4.22
CA SER A 56 -14.42 1.58 3.07
C SER A 56 -15.63 2.41 3.44
N ARG A 57 -16.40 2.04 4.47
CA ARG A 57 -17.55 2.81 4.93
C ARG A 57 -17.15 4.21 5.41
N TYR A 58 -16.02 4.32 6.09
CA TYR A 58 -15.49 5.60 6.57
C TYR A 58 -14.98 6.46 5.41
N ALA A 59 -14.38 5.80 4.38
CA ALA A 59 -14.00 6.47 3.16
C ALA A 59 -15.21 7.06 2.44
N ALA A 60 -16.30 6.27 2.31
CA ALA A 60 -17.54 6.73 1.67
C ALA A 60 -18.11 7.96 2.37
N CYS A 61 -18.26 7.92 3.70
CA CYS A 61 -18.77 9.06 4.47
C CYS A 61 -17.89 10.30 4.31
N ALA A 62 -16.58 10.16 4.44
CA ALA A 62 -15.67 11.29 4.33
C ALA A 62 -15.64 11.91 2.93
N LEU A 63 -15.69 11.08 1.87
CA LEU A 63 -15.78 11.55 0.49
C LEU A 63 -17.11 12.25 0.20
N ASP A 64 -18.22 11.74 0.76
CA ASP A 64 -19.57 12.33 0.63
C ASP A 64 -19.64 13.71 1.30
N GLU A 65 -18.88 13.91 2.38
CA GLU A 65 -18.68 15.19 3.06
C GLU A 65 -17.70 16.12 2.31
N GLY A 66 -17.18 15.73 1.15
CA GLY A 66 -16.24 16.50 0.36
C GLY A 66 -14.82 16.54 0.92
N ARG A 67 -14.49 15.69 1.89
CA ARG A 67 -13.15 15.62 2.48
C ARG A 67 -12.16 14.86 1.56
N GLN A 68 -10.90 15.24 1.65
CA GLN A 68 -9.83 14.49 1.02
C GLN A 68 -9.51 13.23 1.86
N VAL A 69 -9.40 12.10 1.18
CA VAL A 69 -9.15 10.80 1.81
C VAL A 69 -7.94 10.15 1.16
N SER A 70 -7.06 9.60 1.98
CA SER A 70 -5.97 8.74 1.52
C SER A 70 -5.96 7.40 2.26
N ALA A 71 -5.47 6.36 1.61
CA ALA A 71 -5.16 5.09 2.23
C ALA A 71 -3.64 4.97 2.38
N VAL A 72 -3.19 4.64 3.58
CA VAL A 72 -1.79 4.38 3.91
C VAL A 72 -1.64 2.89 4.18
N LEU A 73 -0.84 2.22 3.35
CA LEU A 73 -0.56 0.80 3.49
C LEU A 73 0.78 0.60 4.22
N ASP A 74 0.76 -0.28 5.21
CA ASP A 74 1.96 -0.78 5.88
C ASP A 74 2.14 -2.25 5.50
N PHE A 75 3.15 -2.56 4.68
CA PHE A 75 3.44 -3.91 4.20
C PHE A 75 4.25 -4.76 5.20
N PHE A 76 4.72 -4.17 6.29
CA PHE A 76 5.45 -4.86 7.36
C PHE A 76 4.92 -4.49 8.73
N PRO A 77 3.65 -4.80 9.05
CA PRO A 77 3.02 -4.38 10.31
C PRO A 77 3.74 -4.90 11.55
N SER A 78 4.36 -6.07 11.46
CA SER A 78 5.12 -6.68 12.56
C SER A 78 6.48 -6.03 12.83
N LYS A 79 6.93 -5.10 11.98
CA LYS A 79 8.24 -4.43 12.11
C LYS A 79 8.07 -2.94 12.34
N SER A 80 8.91 -2.37 13.21
CA SER A 80 9.03 -0.92 13.33
C SER A 80 9.67 -0.31 12.08
N MET A 81 9.62 1.01 11.98
CA MET A 81 10.33 1.76 10.93
C MET A 81 11.84 1.48 10.98
N GLU A 82 12.39 1.45 12.18
CA GLU A 82 13.82 1.22 12.42
C GLU A 82 14.22 -0.22 12.08
N ASP A 83 13.43 -1.22 12.49
CA ASP A 83 13.68 -2.62 12.14
C ASP A 83 13.61 -2.84 10.63
N THR A 84 12.65 -2.20 9.96
CA THR A 84 12.52 -2.28 8.49
C THR A 84 13.76 -1.67 7.82
N ARG A 85 14.22 -0.51 8.29
CA ARG A 85 15.44 0.12 7.79
C ARG A 85 16.68 -0.75 8.02
N SER A 86 16.81 -1.32 9.22
CA SER A 86 17.91 -2.22 9.58
C SER A 86 17.90 -3.48 8.70
N MET A 87 16.76 -4.06 8.45
CA MET A 87 16.58 -5.19 7.52
C MET A 87 17.07 -4.82 6.11
N LEU A 88 16.70 -3.66 5.59
CA LEU A 88 17.17 -3.23 4.26
C LEU A 88 18.68 -3.02 4.21
N LYS A 89 19.29 -2.47 5.26
CA LYS A 89 20.77 -2.34 5.35
C LYS A 89 21.45 -3.70 5.37
N GLN A 90 20.96 -4.65 6.16
CA GLN A 90 21.49 -6.01 6.19
C GLN A 90 21.35 -6.69 4.83
N ARG A 91 20.22 -6.52 4.14
CA ARG A 91 20.04 -7.05 2.78
C ARG A 91 21.01 -6.43 1.78
N LYS A 92 21.24 -5.11 1.86
CA LYS A 92 22.27 -4.44 1.03
C LYS A 92 23.63 -5.09 1.20
N ALA A 93 24.05 -5.35 2.44
CA ALA A 93 25.33 -6.00 2.72
C ALA A 93 25.37 -7.45 2.18
N ALA A 94 24.31 -8.23 2.38
CA ALA A 94 24.24 -9.63 1.96
C ALA A 94 24.12 -9.81 0.44
N LEU A 95 23.41 -8.90 -0.24
CA LEU A 95 23.06 -8.99 -1.67
C LEU A 95 23.87 -8.02 -2.53
N GLY A 96 24.95 -7.44 -2.01
CA GLY A 96 25.71 -6.37 -2.65
C GLY A 96 26.06 -6.62 -4.12
N TYR A 97 26.36 -7.86 -4.47
CA TYR A 97 26.72 -8.29 -5.82
C TYR A 97 25.52 -8.47 -6.78
N ARG A 98 24.29 -8.50 -6.26
CA ARG A 98 23.09 -8.73 -7.08
C ARG A 98 22.55 -7.43 -7.69
N PRO A 99 21.83 -7.54 -8.82
CA PRO A 99 21.09 -6.40 -9.36
C PRO A 99 20.05 -5.87 -8.36
N SER A 100 19.92 -4.56 -8.27
CA SER A 100 18.96 -3.88 -7.39
C SER A 100 17.50 -4.22 -7.68
N GLY A 101 17.18 -4.61 -8.93
CA GLY A 101 15.87 -5.15 -9.27
C GLY A 101 15.48 -6.42 -8.50
N GLU A 102 16.46 -7.14 -7.96
CA GLU A 102 16.26 -8.34 -7.14
C GLU A 102 16.29 -8.05 -5.62
N PHE A 103 16.50 -6.79 -5.24
CA PHE A 103 16.73 -6.41 -3.84
C PHE A 103 15.62 -6.84 -2.88
N LEU A 104 14.37 -6.85 -3.32
CA LEU A 104 13.22 -7.26 -2.52
C LEU A 104 12.69 -8.67 -2.85
N ASN A 105 13.41 -9.47 -3.65
CA ASN A 105 13.02 -10.84 -3.94
C ASN A 105 12.94 -11.68 -2.66
N GLY A 106 11.87 -12.48 -2.54
CA GLY A 106 11.60 -13.29 -1.36
C GLY A 106 11.03 -12.51 -0.15
N VAL A 107 10.88 -11.20 -0.26
CA VAL A 107 10.31 -10.34 0.79
C VAL A 107 8.93 -9.83 0.38
N LEU A 108 8.79 -9.47 -0.90
CA LEU A 108 7.53 -8.97 -1.47
C LEU A 108 7.25 -9.62 -2.83
N ASN A 109 5.99 -9.51 -3.26
CA ASN A 109 5.63 -9.86 -4.63
C ASN A 109 6.48 -9.05 -5.63
N LYS A 110 6.95 -9.69 -6.69
CA LYS A 110 7.87 -9.09 -7.68
C LYS A 110 7.31 -7.81 -8.33
N LYS A 111 6.00 -7.78 -8.65
CA LYS A 111 5.36 -6.58 -9.24
C LYS A 111 5.37 -5.42 -8.24
N LEU A 112 5.02 -5.68 -6.98
CA LEU A 112 5.03 -4.68 -5.92
C LEU A 112 6.45 -4.18 -5.65
N ALA A 113 7.41 -5.09 -5.53
CA ALA A 113 8.82 -4.75 -5.38
C ALA A 113 9.32 -3.82 -6.48
N ALA A 114 9.02 -4.12 -7.75
CA ALA A 114 9.44 -3.30 -8.88
C ALA A 114 8.86 -1.88 -8.83
N VAL A 115 7.59 -1.74 -8.44
CA VAL A 115 6.96 -0.42 -8.30
C VAL A 115 7.61 0.38 -7.17
N LEU A 116 7.83 -0.23 -6.01
CA LEU A 116 8.44 0.46 -4.86
C LEU A 116 9.88 0.87 -5.13
N LEU A 117 10.68 0.00 -5.75
CA LEU A 117 12.06 0.32 -6.15
C LEU A 117 12.10 1.48 -7.14
N LYS A 118 11.23 1.48 -8.14
CA LYS A 118 11.11 2.58 -9.11
C LYS A 118 10.74 3.90 -8.45
N GLN A 119 9.78 3.88 -7.53
CA GLN A 119 9.35 5.08 -6.80
C GLN A 119 10.42 5.58 -5.82
N ALA A 120 11.26 4.69 -5.30
CA ALA A 120 12.42 5.06 -4.48
C ALA A 120 13.61 5.59 -5.32
N GLY A 121 13.45 5.72 -6.64
CA GLY A 121 14.51 6.18 -7.54
C GLY A 121 15.67 5.19 -7.64
N ILE A 122 15.41 3.90 -7.51
CA ILE A 122 16.41 2.84 -7.59
C ILE A 122 16.39 2.24 -9.00
N PRO A 123 17.46 2.45 -9.81
CA PRO A 123 17.58 1.82 -11.12
C PRO A 123 17.70 0.30 -10.98
N MET A 124 17.03 -0.47 -11.82
CA MET A 124 16.93 -1.94 -11.69
C MET A 124 18.23 -2.70 -12.00
N ASN A 125 19.16 -2.06 -12.73
CA ASN A 125 20.43 -2.65 -13.19
C ASN A 125 21.64 -2.23 -12.34
N LEU A 126 21.43 -1.43 -11.30
CA LEU A 126 22.48 -1.07 -10.35
C LEU A 126 22.79 -2.29 -9.46
N THR A 127 24.01 -2.44 -8.99
CA THR A 127 24.31 -3.45 -7.95
C THR A 127 23.85 -2.96 -6.57
N CYS A 128 23.40 -3.89 -5.72
CA CYS A 128 22.81 -3.53 -4.43
C CYS A 128 23.78 -2.80 -3.49
N ASP A 129 25.09 -3.05 -3.60
CA ASP A 129 26.12 -2.34 -2.84
C ASP A 129 26.16 -0.84 -3.12
N ARG A 130 25.73 -0.43 -4.32
CA ARG A 130 25.68 0.98 -4.74
C ARG A 130 24.41 1.73 -4.32
N LEU A 131 23.48 1.06 -3.66
CA LEU A 131 22.28 1.72 -3.13
C LEU A 131 22.69 2.78 -2.10
N LYS A 132 22.14 3.98 -2.24
CA LYS A 132 22.38 5.10 -1.33
C LYS A 132 21.49 4.98 -0.08
N ASP A 133 21.95 5.47 1.06
CA ASP A 133 21.16 5.47 2.29
C ASP A 133 19.84 6.23 2.13
N ALA A 134 19.83 7.35 1.41
CA ALA A 134 18.61 8.09 1.10
C ALA A 134 17.59 7.25 0.30
N GLN A 135 18.04 6.36 -0.59
CA GLN A 135 17.16 5.46 -1.31
C GLN A 135 16.57 4.38 -0.39
N LEU A 136 17.39 3.85 0.56
CA LEU A 136 16.92 2.91 1.57
C LEU A 136 15.91 3.58 2.53
N ASP A 137 16.14 4.84 2.88
CA ASP A 137 15.21 5.61 3.72
C ASP A 137 13.86 5.83 3.00
N THR A 138 13.91 6.24 1.74
CA THR A 138 12.69 6.37 0.91
C THR A 138 11.97 5.03 0.77
N LEU A 139 12.69 3.95 0.52
CA LEU A 139 12.12 2.61 0.41
C LEU A 139 11.51 2.15 1.74
N THR A 140 12.16 2.45 2.87
CA THR A 140 11.62 2.18 4.21
C THR A 140 10.29 2.90 4.43
N MET A 141 10.23 4.18 4.06
CA MET A 141 8.98 4.97 4.15
C MET A 141 7.88 4.35 3.30
N GLN A 142 8.18 3.94 2.07
CA GLN A 142 7.19 3.30 1.21
C GLN A 142 6.72 1.93 1.72
N LEU A 143 7.61 1.15 2.30
CA LEU A 143 7.25 -0.15 2.89
C LEU A 143 6.33 -0.02 4.11
N LYS A 144 6.50 1.07 4.87
CA LYS A 144 5.76 1.32 6.11
C LYS A 144 4.59 2.30 5.97
N LYS A 145 4.64 3.19 4.97
CA LYS A 145 3.66 4.27 4.77
C LYS A 145 3.45 4.53 3.28
N PHE A 146 3.01 3.51 2.56
CA PHE A 146 2.66 3.65 1.16
C PHE A 146 1.31 4.37 1.04
N GLU A 147 1.35 5.66 0.85
CA GLU A 147 0.16 6.51 0.79
C GLU A 147 -0.36 6.64 -0.63
N VAL A 148 -1.67 6.43 -0.79
CA VAL A 148 -2.39 6.57 -2.05
C VAL A 148 -3.67 7.38 -1.85
N PRO A 149 -3.91 8.45 -2.62
CA PRO A 149 -5.16 9.19 -2.55
C PRO A 149 -6.33 8.31 -3.00
N VAL A 150 -7.40 8.30 -2.20
CA VAL A 150 -8.66 7.63 -2.53
C VAL A 150 -9.53 8.62 -3.30
N THR A 151 -9.94 8.24 -4.51
CA THR A 151 -10.72 9.10 -5.41
C THR A 151 -12.21 8.86 -5.31
N SER A 152 -12.61 7.61 -5.10
CA SER A 152 -14.01 7.20 -4.91
C SER A 152 -14.07 5.79 -4.34
N THR A 153 -15.24 5.40 -3.88
CA THR A 153 -15.60 3.99 -3.66
C THR A 153 -16.06 3.34 -4.96
N ASN A 154 -16.04 2.02 -5.02
CA ASN A 154 -16.65 1.30 -6.13
C ASN A 154 -18.20 1.36 -6.03
N SER A 155 -18.91 0.92 -7.10
CA SER A 155 -20.37 1.01 -7.16
C SER A 155 -21.06 0.12 -6.12
N PHE A 156 -22.29 0.49 -5.75
CA PHE A 156 -23.16 -0.31 -4.88
C PHE A 156 -23.41 -1.72 -5.40
N GLU A 157 -23.46 -1.91 -6.71
CA GLU A 157 -23.66 -3.21 -7.35
C GLU A 157 -22.52 -4.21 -7.04
N GLN A 158 -21.35 -3.70 -6.71
CA GLN A 158 -20.18 -4.50 -6.34
C GLN A 158 -19.95 -4.55 -4.81
N ALA A 159 -20.88 -4.02 -4.03
CA ALA A 159 -20.79 -4.06 -2.58
C ALA A 159 -21.09 -5.47 -2.07
N GLN A 160 -20.24 -5.96 -1.15
CA GLN A 160 -20.50 -7.24 -0.48
C GLN A 160 -21.67 -7.13 0.50
N VAL A 161 -21.77 -6.00 1.20
CA VAL A 161 -22.84 -5.68 2.17
C VAL A 161 -23.09 -4.18 2.15
N CYS A 162 -24.35 -3.79 2.23
CA CYS A 162 -24.77 -2.41 2.44
C CYS A 162 -25.34 -2.26 3.85
N CYS A 163 -25.00 -1.17 4.53
CA CYS A 163 -25.70 -0.76 5.73
C CYS A 163 -26.91 0.12 5.34
N GLY A 164 -27.96 0.04 6.12
CA GLY A 164 -29.25 0.64 5.89
C GLY A 164 -30.34 -0.45 5.90
N GLY A 165 -31.49 -0.13 6.32
CA GLY A 165 -32.66 -0.99 6.39
C GLY A 165 -33.92 -0.13 6.48
N VAL A 166 -35.08 -0.75 6.61
CA VAL A 166 -36.31 -0.06 6.87
C VAL A 166 -36.26 0.47 8.31
N ASP A 167 -36.46 1.76 8.47
CA ASP A 167 -36.68 2.37 9.79
C ASP A 167 -38.02 1.84 10.34
N THR A 168 -37.97 1.09 11.45
CA THR A 168 -39.12 0.49 12.11
C THR A 168 -39.51 1.27 13.33
#